data_24413e79d9faddb64ef7177393b424eb
#
_entry.id   24413e79d9faddb64ef7177393b424eb
#
_cell.length_a   1.000
_cell.length_b   1.000
_cell.length_c   1.000
_cell.angle_alpha   90.00
_cell.angle_beta   90.00
_cell.angle_gamma   90.00
#
_symmetry.space_group_name_H-M   'P 1'
#
loop_
_entity.id
_entity.type
_entity.pdbx_description
1 polymer ?
#
loop_
_entity_poly.entity_id
_entity_poly.type
_entity_poly.pdbx_seq_one_letter_code
_entity_poly.pdbx_strand_id
1 'polypeptide(L)'
;PHSASRGFPTMEGMLDDVLRPIHGGTDEGPEPLYDFSTNANALGPNPVALAYLRRADPSRYPDPLYRRLRRALAEAHGVSPEQVAVGTGTSELIHRLARWTYLRGPILLLPPTFGEYARAARALDLPLWEAESPEAFLELLPKSSLAFLCVPNNPTGEVYPFLEEAARRAGGALVLDLAYYDLMEFPPPLPQTAFRLYSPNKAHGLTGV
;
A
#
# COMPACT_ATOMS: atom_id res chain seq x y z
N PRO A 1 -48.28 14.84 -17.78
CA PRO A 1 -46.94 15.18 -17.35
C PRO A 1 -46.40 14.02 -16.50
N HIS A 2 -45.61 13.15 -17.12
CA HIS A 2 -44.95 12.04 -16.42
C HIS A 2 -43.71 12.61 -15.75
N SER A 3 -43.74 12.71 -14.42
CA SER A 3 -42.54 12.91 -13.62
C SER A 3 -41.74 11.62 -13.65
N ALA A 4 -40.70 11.56 -14.47
CA ALA A 4 -39.69 10.53 -14.39
C ALA A 4 -38.98 10.72 -13.05
N SER A 5 -39.26 9.87 -12.07
CA SER A 5 -38.45 9.74 -10.87
C SER A 5 -37.04 9.33 -11.32
N ARG A 6 -36.10 10.26 -11.26
CA ARG A 6 -34.69 9.92 -11.37
C ARG A 6 -34.36 9.08 -10.14
N GLY A 7 -34.36 7.75 -10.30
CA GLY A 7 -33.86 6.84 -9.25
C GLY A 7 -32.41 7.21 -8.93
N PHE A 8 -32.05 7.13 -7.66
CA PHE A 8 -30.65 7.26 -7.28
C PHE A 8 -29.83 6.19 -8.02
N PRO A 9 -28.65 6.54 -8.53
CA PRO A 9 -27.78 5.56 -9.15
C PRO A 9 -27.46 4.46 -8.14
N THR A 10 -27.46 3.22 -8.59
CA THR A 10 -27.03 2.09 -7.75
C THR A 10 -25.56 2.26 -7.38
N MET A 11 -25.14 1.74 -6.24
CA MET A 11 -23.71 1.76 -5.84
C MET A 11 -22.81 1.15 -6.93
N GLU A 12 -23.30 0.15 -7.66
CA GLU A 12 -22.59 -0.47 -8.80
C GLU A 12 -22.39 0.51 -9.97
N GLY A 13 -23.34 1.41 -10.24
CA GLY A 13 -23.20 2.44 -11.28
C GLY A 13 -22.37 3.66 -10.86
N MET A 14 -22.02 3.77 -9.57
CA MET A 14 -21.14 4.83 -9.04
C MET A 14 -19.67 4.44 -9.00
N LEU A 15 -19.37 3.13 -9.05
CA LEU A 15 -18.01 2.63 -9.11
C LEU A 15 -17.70 2.24 -10.54
N ASP A 16 -17.00 3.12 -11.25
CA ASP A 16 -16.35 2.76 -12.50
C ASP A 16 -15.49 1.51 -12.27
N ASP A 17 -15.52 0.53 -13.17
CA ASP A 17 -14.72 -0.70 -13.08
C ASP A 17 -13.23 -0.41 -12.88
N VAL A 18 -12.75 0.73 -13.35
CA VAL A 18 -11.38 1.23 -13.15
C VAL A 18 -11.07 1.55 -11.68
N LEU A 19 -12.08 1.86 -10.86
CA LEU A 19 -11.92 2.22 -9.45
C LEU A 19 -12.22 1.06 -8.50
N ARG A 20 -12.69 -0.08 -9.00
CA ARG A 20 -12.92 -1.26 -8.16
C ARG A 20 -11.58 -1.80 -7.65
N PRO A 21 -11.41 -1.98 -6.33
CA PRO A 21 -10.24 -2.64 -5.81
C PRO A 21 -10.26 -4.12 -6.23
N ILE A 22 -9.19 -4.59 -6.85
CA ILE A 22 -9.00 -6.02 -7.11
C ILE A 22 -8.10 -6.54 -6.00
N HIS A 23 -8.72 -6.96 -4.90
CA HIS A 23 -8.03 -7.64 -3.80
C HIS A 23 -8.41 -9.10 -3.78
N GLY A 24 -7.45 -9.95 -3.36
CA GLY A 24 -7.73 -11.34 -3.06
C GLY A 24 -8.66 -11.47 -1.84
N GLY A 25 -9.25 -12.62 -1.72
CA GLY A 25 -10.17 -12.98 -0.65
C GLY A 25 -11.20 -13.99 -1.14
N THR A 26 -11.88 -14.63 -0.21
CA THR A 26 -12.99 -15.54 -0.52
C THR A 26 -14.21 -14.72 -0.95
N ASP A 27 -14.89 -15.19 -1.99
CA ASP A 27 -16.22 -14.73 -2.40
C ASP A 27 -17.33 -15.63 -1.77
N GLU A 28 -18.57 -15.46 -2.22
CA GLU A 28 -19.71 -16.28 -1.77
C GLU A 28 -19.73 -17.69 -2.38
N GLY A 29 -18.72 -18.04 -3.18
CA GLY A 29 -18.57 -19.38 -3.78
C GLY A 29 -18.12 -20.44 -2.77
N PRO A 30 -18.03 -21.72 -3.21
CA PRO A 30 -17.49 -22.78 -2.38
C PRO A 30 -16.02 -22.50 -2.04
N GLU A 31 -15.59 -22.88 -0.85
CA GLU A 31 -14.18 -22.72 -0.44
C GLU A 31 -13.25 -23.38 -1.47
N PRO A 32 -12.25 -22.64 -1.97
CA PRO A 32 -11.31 -23.18 -2.92
C PRO A 32 -10.41 -24.25 -2.26
N LEU A 33 -10.08 -25.29 -2.99
CA LEU A 33 -9.12 -26.29 -2.51
C LEU A 33 -7.73 -25.69 -2.26
N TYR A 34 -7.36 -24.71 -3.08
CA TYR A 34 -6.14 -23.90 -2.95
C TYR A 34 -6.47 -22.44 -3.22
N ASP A 35 -6.15 -21.56 -2.28
CA ASP A 35 -6.31 -20.11 -2.43
C ASP A 35 -5.00 -19.48 -2.91
N PHE A 36 -4.97 -18.99 -4.15
CA PHE A 36 -3.89 -18.22 -4.74
C PHE A 36 -4.21 -16.73 -4.84
N SER A 37 -5.32 -16.28 -4.25
CA SER A 37 -5.75 -14.88 -4.31
C SER A 37 -5.11 -14.00 -3.24
N THR A 38 -4.56 -14.60 -2.19
CA THR A 38 -3.96 -13.87 -1.07
C THR A 38 -2.50 -14.26 -0.83
N ASN A 39 -1.69 -13.27 -0.46
CA ASN A 39 -0.27 -13.44 -0.11
C ASN A 39 -0.07 -13.25 1.40
N ALA A 40 -0.81 -13.98 2.22
CA ALA A 40 -0.62 -13.99 3.67
C ALA A 40 0.43 -15.03 4.09
N ASN A 41 0.98 -14.87 5.30
CA ASN A 41 1.86 -15.89 5.88
C ASN A 41 1.13 -17.23 6.01
N ALA A 42 1.62 -18.26 5.31
CA ALA A 42 1.02 -19.59 5.26
C ALA A 42 1.07 -20.34 6.61
N LEU A 43 1.89 -19.89 7.57
CA LEU A 43 1.93 -20.43 8.93
C LEU A 43 0.70 -20.01 9.77
N GLY A 44 -0.17 -19.18 9.20
CA GLY A 44 -1.38 -18.70 9.86
C GLY A 44 -1.14 -17.55 10.84
N PRO A 45 -2.15 -17.20 11.65
CA PRO A 45 -2.09 -16.06 12.54
C PRO A 45 -1.01 -16.19 13.62
N ASN A 46 -0.22 -15.13 13.80
CA ASN A 46 0.71 -15.03 14.91
C ASN A 46 -0.06 -15.12 16.25
N PRO A 47 0.21 -16.12 17.12
CA PRO A 47 -0.58 -16.37 18.32
C PRO A 47 -0.52 -15.23 19.33
N VAL A 48 0.60 -14.51 19.41
CA VAL A 48 0.76 -13.37 20.31
C VAL A 48 -0.08 -12.20 19.83
N ALA A 49 0.01 -11.85 18.55
CA ALA A 49 -0.80 -10.77 17.96
C ALA A 49 -2.30 -11.08 18.06
N LEU A 50 -2.69 -12.33 17.78
CA LEU A 50 -4.08 -12.78 17.91
C LEU A 50 -4.59 -12.69 19.36
N ALA A 51 -3.76 -13.00 20.36
CA ALA A 51 -4.13 -12.86 21.77
C ALA A 51 -4.37 -11.41 22.17
N TYR A 52 -3.58 -10.47 21.66
CA TYR A 52 -3.81 -9.03 21.86
C TYR A 52 -5.09 -8.57 21.17
N LEU A 53 -5.31 -8.99 19.92
CA LEU A 53 -6.52 -8.65 19.18
C LEU A 53 -7.80 -9.08 19.91
N ARG A 54 -7.82 -10.31 20.45
CA ARG A 54 -8.96 -10.84 21.22
C ARG A 54 -9.24 -10.07 22.52
N ARG A 55 -8.26 -9.33 23.04
CA ARG A 55 -8.38 -8.50 24.25
C ARG A 55 -8.69 -7.04 23.94
N ALA A 56 -8.71 -6.66 22.66
CA ALA A 56 -9.01 -5.30 22.27
C ALA A 56 -10.43 -4.93 22.73
N ASP A 57 -10.57 -3.73 23.27
CA ASP A 57 -11.88 -3.17 23.65
C ASP A 57 -12.47 -2.41 22.45
N PRO A 58 -13.44 -2.97 21.72
CA PRO A 58 -14.02 -2.32 20.54
C PRO A 58 -14.99 -1.18 20.91
N SER A 59 -15.29 -0.99 22.18
CA SER A 59 -16.25 0.04 22.64
C SER A 59 -15.67 1.45 22.68
N ARG A 60 -14.35 1.59 22.49
CA ARG A 60 -13.64 2.87 22.60
C ARG A 60 -12.94 3.23 21.31
N TYR A 61 -13.01 4.51 20.95
CA TYR A 61 -12.15 5.04 19.90
C TYR A 61 -10.67 4.96 20.31
N PRO A 62 -9.75 4.65 19.38
CA PRO A 62 -8.32 4.75 19.64
C PRO A 62 -7.90 6.21 19.91
N ASP A 63 -6.72 6.40 20.50
CA ASP A 63 -6.11 7.73 20.56
C ASP A 63 -6.00 8.33 19.15
N PRO A 64 -6.63 9.47 18.85
CA PRO A 64 -6.68 10.03 17.49
C PRO A 64 -5.30 10.41 16.93
N LEU A 65 -4.30 10.55 17.79
CA LEU A 65 -2.91 10.80 17.41
C LEU A 65 -2.03 9.54 17.44
N TYR A 66 -2.58 8.39 17.84
CA TYR A 66 -1.86 7.11 17.96
C TYR A 66 -0.51 7.21 18.70
N ARG A 67 -0.41 8.07 19.73
CA ARG A 67 0.87 8.44 20.37
C ARG A 67 1.67 7.24 20.88
N ARG A 68 1.00 6.29 21.53
CA ARG A 68 1.65 5.07 22.04
C ARG A 68 2.16 4.20 20.90
N LEU A 69 1.35 3.98 19.89
CA LEU A 69 1.71 3.18 18.72
C LEU A 69 2.85 3.84 17.94
N ARG A 70 2.76 5.15 17.68
CA ARG A 70 3.81 5.89 16.97
C ARG A 70 5.15 5.83 17.70
N ARG A 71 5.19 5.94 19.03
CA ARG A 71 6.42 5.78 19.81
C ARG A 71 7.01 4.39 19.69
N ALA A 72 6.19 3.33 19.81
CA ALA A 72 6.64 1.96 19.68
C ALA A 72 7.18 1.65 18.28
N LEU A 73 6.51 2.14 17.22
CA LEU A 73 6.98 1.99 15.84
C LEU A 73 8.26 2.80 15.60
N ALA A 74 8.34 4.01 16.12
CA ALA A 74 9.53 4.86 16.01
C ALA A 74 10.76 4.19 16.65
N GLU A 75 10.62 3.62 17.84
CA GLU A 75 11.65 2.87 18.51
C GLU A 75 12.07 1.63 17.70
N ALA A 76 11.10 0.85 17.20
CA ALA A 76 11.39 -0.34 16.41
C ALA A 76 12.10 -0.05 15.08
N HIS A 77 11.85 1.12 14.47
CA HIS A 77 12.44 1.52 13.19
C HIS A 77 13.60 2.52 13.31
N GLY A 78 14.00 2.91 14.52
CA GLY A 78 15.11 3.83 14.74
C GLY A 78 14.86 5.25 14.19
N VAL A 79 13.61 5.73 14.25
CA VAL A 79 13.19 7.06 13.77
C VAL A 79 12.48 7.84 14.89
N SER A 80 12.16 9.12 14.65
CA SER A 80 11.37 9.89 15.62
C SER A 80 9.85 9.62 15.46
N PRO A 81 9.03 9.75 16.53
CA PRO A 81 7.58 9.58 16.43
C PRO A 81 6.90 10.51 15.43
N GLU A 82 7.48 11.66 15.14
CA GLU A 82 7.00 12.63 14.14
C GLU A 82 7.15 12.12 12.70
N GLN A 83 8.09 11.18 12.49
CA GLN A 83 8.33 10.53 11.19
C GLN A 83 7.42 9.32 10.95
N VAL A 84 6.57 8.96 11.93
CA VAL A 84 5.65 7.82 11.81
C VAL A 84 4.24 8.29 11.54
N ALA A 85 3.67 7.85 10.41
CA ALA A 85 2.26 7.98 10.10
C ALA A 85 1.56 6.62 10.27
N VAL A 86 0.35 6.62 10.83
CA VAL A 86 -0.49 5.44 11.00
C VAL A 86 -1.73 5.58 10.12
N GLY A 87 -2.12 4.49 9.48
CA GLY A 87 -3.31 4.40 8.64
C GLY A 87 -3.97 3.03 8.75
N THR A 88 -5.16 2.92 8.19
CA THR A 88 -5.94 1.67 8.12
C THR A 88 -5.50 0.83 6.91
N GLY A 89 -4.27 0.30 6.98
CA GLY A 89 -3.64 -0.44 5.89
C GLY A 89 -2.88 0.45 4.90
N THR A 90 -2.08 -0.21 4.04
CA THR A 90 -1.27 0.48 3.02
C THR A 90 -2.11 1.20 1.98
N SER A 91 -3.28 0.67 1.61
CA SER A 91 -4.17 1.31 0.62
C SER A 91 -4.56 2.73 1.05
N GLU A 92 -4.94 2.94 2.30
CA GLU A 92 -5.26 4.29 2.80
C GLU A 92 -4.06 5.22 2.75
N LEU A 93 -2.87 4.73 3.14
CA LEU A 93 -1.64 5.51 3.10
C LEU A 93 -1.20 5.84 1.66
N ILE A 94 -1.40 4.94 0.71
CA ILE A 94 -1.15 5.17 -0.72
C ILE A 94 -2.03 6.33 -1.23
N HIS A 95 -3.34 6.31 -0.91
CA HIS A 95 -4.25 7.39 -1.28
C HIS A 95 -3.89 8.73 -0.61
N ARG A 96 -3.45 8.72 0.64
CA ARG A 96 -2.95 9.93 1.31
C ARG A 96 -1.72 10.50 0.61
N LEU A 97 -0.76 9.65 0.24
CA LEU A 97 0.44 10.06 -0.49
C LEU A 97 0.10 10.61 -1.87
N ALA A 98 -0.78 9.94 -2.62
CA ALA A 98 -1.27 10.43 -3.89
C ALA A 98 -1.92 11.81 -3.75
N ARG A 99 -2.78 12.01 -2.74
CA ARG A 99 -3.40 13.31 -2.46
C ARG A 99 -2.37 14.38 -2.05
N TRP A 100 -1.33 14.00 -1.32
CA TRP A 100 -0.26 14.95 -0.94
C TRP A 100 0.49 15.49 -2.16
N THR A 101 0.61 14.69 -3.24
CA THR A 101 1.25 15.11 -4.48
C THR A 101 0.30 15.85 -5.45
N TYR A 102 -0.97 16.03 -5.07
CA TYR A 102 -1.93 16.75 -5.89
C TYR A 102 -1.39 18.12 -6.31
N LEU A 103 -1.43 18.44 -7.61
CA LEU A 103 -0.86 19.63 -8.25
C LEU A 103 0.68 19.73 -8.22
N ARG A 104 1.41 18.70 -7.81
CA ARG A 104 2.88 18.73 -7.77
C ARG A 104 3.54 18.06 -8.97
N GLY A 105 2.85 17.13 -9.62
CA GLY A 105 3.36 16.44 -10.81
C GLY A 105 2.94 14.97 -10.86
N PRO A 106 3.52 14.19 -11.77
CA PRO A 106 3.09 12.80 -12.03
C PRO A 106 3.50 11.84 -10.92
N ILE A 107 2.69 10.78 -10.81
CA ILE A 107 3.04 9.56 -10.09
C ILE A 107 3.73 8.61 -11.06
N LEU A 108 4.87 8.06 -10.68
CA LEU A 108 5.67 7.14 -11.49
C LEU A 108 5.58 5.71 -10.94
N LEU A 109 5.28 4.76 -11.81
CA LEU A 109 5.22 3.32 -11.54
C LEU A 109 6.14 2.54 -12.46
N LEU A 110 6.51 1.33 -12.03
CA LEU A 110 7.21 0.32 -12.82
C LEU A 110 6.33 -0.95 -12.90
N PRO A 111 5.43 -1.06 -13.90
CA PRO A 111 4.60 -2.24 -14.09
C PRO A 111 5.39 -3.50 -14.52
N PRO A 112 4.87 -4.73 -14.24
CA PRO A 112 3.68 -4.97 -13.44
C PRO A 112 3.93 -4.74 -11.95
N THR A 113 3.02 -4.04 -11.27
CA THR A 113 3.13 -3.76 -9.84
C THR A 113 1.75 -3.70 -9.18
N PHE A 114 1.69 -3.46 -7.88
CA PHE A 114 0.44 -3.44 -7.13
C PHE A 114 -0.54 -2.39 -7.65
N GLY A 115 -1.75 -2.82 -8.00
CA GLY A 115 -2.75 -1.99 -8.70
C GLY A 115 -3.28 -0.77 -7.93
N GLU A 116 -3.13 -0.76 -6.58
CA GLU A 116 -3.60 0.37 -5.77
C GLU A 116 -2.88 1.68 -6.07
N TYR A 117 -1.62 1.64 -6.51
CA TYR A 117 -0.91 2.87 -6.86
C TYR A 117 -1.56 3.58 -8.04
N ALA A 118 -1.84 2.82 -9.12
CA ALA A 118 -2.54 3.34 -10.29
C ALA A 118 -3.98 3.75 -9.95
N ARG A 119 -4.67 2.97 -9.11
CA ARG A 119 -6.02 3.28 -8.65
C ARG A 119 -6.06 4.61 -7.88
N ALA A 120 -5.12 4.84 -6.98
CA ALA A 120 -5.03 6.09 -6.23
C ALA A 120 -4.77 7.30 -7.14
N ALA A 121 -3.92 7.15 -8.16
CA ALA A 121 -3.68 8.19 -9.15
C ALA A 121 -4.95 8.51 -9.95
N ARG A 122 -5.62 7.49 -10.49
CA ARG A 122 -6.84 7.63 -11.29
C ARG A 122 -8.01 8.20 -10.49
N ALA A 123 -8.17 7.78 -9.22
CA ALA A 123 -9.23 8.30 -8.34
C ALA A 123 -9.13 9.81 -8.06
N LEU A 124 -7.98 10.40 -8.31
CA LEU A 124 -7.70 11.82 -8.08
C LEU A 124 -7.38 12.57 -9.39
N ASP A 125 -7.57 11.94 -10.55
CA ASP A 125 -7.21 12.47 -11.87
C ASP A 125 -5.76 12.99 -11.94
N LEU A 126 -4.84 12.26 -11.27
CA LEU A 126 -3.43 12.62 -11.27
C LEU A 126 -2.71 12.08 -12.51
N PRO A 127 -1.75 12.83 -13.06
CA PRO A 127 -0.88 12.32 -14.12
C PRO A 127 -0.15 11.05 -13.66
N LEU A 128 -0.30 9.97 -14.43
CA LEU A 128 0.32 8.68 -14.17
C LEU A 128 1.32 8.38 -15.27
N TRP A 129 2.56 8.09 -14.88
CA TRP A 129 3.62 7.61 -15.75
C TRP A 129 3.92 6.15 -15.42
N GLU A 130 3.98 5.32 -16.44
CA GLU A 130 4.30 3.90 -16.34
C GLU A 130 5.58 3.66 -17.15
N ALA A 131 6.66 3.31 -16.45
CA ALA A 131 7.94 3.03 -17.07
C ALA A 131 7.95 1.61 -17.66
N GLU A 132 8.50 1.48 -18.86
CA GLU A 132 8.57 0.19 -19.58
C GLU A 132 9.75 -0.68 -19.12
N SER A 133 10.72 -0.10 -18.41
CA SER A 133 11.89 -0.80 -17.88
C SER A 133 12.45 -0.12 -16.63
N PRO A 134 13.32 -0.80 -15.87
CA PRO A 134 14.06 -0.21 -14.75
C PRO A 134 14.86 1.04 -15.16
N GLU A 135 15.49 1.03 -16.32
CA GLU A 135 16.26 2.17 -16.84
C GLU A 135 15.37 3.36 -17.13
N ALA A 136 14.22 3.13 -17.81
CA ALA A 136 13.23 4.16 -18.07
C ALA A 136 12.66 4.72 -16.76
N PHE A 137 12.42 3.87 -15.76
CA PHE A 137 11.99 4.30 -14.43
C PHE A 137 13.02 5.25 -13.81
N LEU A 138 14.30 4.90 -13.81
CA LEU A 138 15.37 5.74 -13.26
C LEU A 138 15.56 7.05 -14.04
N GLU A 139 15.27 7.09 -15.33
CA GLU A 139 15.31 8.31 -16.15
C GLU A 139 14.14 9.27 -15.85
N LEU A 140 12.95 8.74 -15.59
CA LEU A 140 11.75 9.50 -15.29
C LEU A 140 11.69 9.96 -13.83
N LEU A 141 12.33 9.24 -12.93
CA LEU A 141 12.26 9.43 -11.48
C LEU A 141 12.60 10.86 -11.01
N PRO A 142 13.63 11.57 -11.54
CA PRO A 142 13.91 12.94 -11.16
C PRO A 142 12.80 13.95 -11.48
N LYS A 143 11.91 13.61 -12.41
CA LYS A 143 10.82 14.47 -12.88
C LYS A 143 9.46 14.11 -12.25
N SER A 144 9.40 13.01 -11.50
CA SER A 144 8.18 12.57 -10.82
C SER A 144 8.02 13.24 -9.46
N SER A 145 6.76 13.45 -9.05
CA SER A 145 6.46 13.96 -7.71
C SER A 145 6.38 12.87 -6.67
N LEU A 146 6.00 11.68 -7.11
CA LEU A 146 5.83 10.50 -6.27
C LEU A 146 6.15 9.27 -7.12
N ALA A 147 6.94 8.36 -6.58
CA ALA A 147 7.19 7.07 -7.21
C ALA A 147 7.00 5.95 -6.20
N PHE A 148 6.48 4.81 -6.65
CA PHE A 148 6.31 3.62 -5.85
C PHE A 148 7.17 2.48 -6.37
N LEU A 149 7.84 1.77 -5.47
CA LEU A 149 8.47 0.47 -5.69
C LEU A 149 8.01 -0.49 -4.58
N CYS A 150 7.42 -1.62 -4.96
CA CYS A 150 7.06 -2.67 -4.02
C CYS A 150 8.24 -3.63 -3.84
N VAL A 151 8.61 -3.96 -2.60
CA VAL A 151 9.81 -4.75 -2.28
C VAL A 151 9.49 -5.82 -1.23
N PRO A 152 9.50 -7.11 -1.60
CA PRO A 152 9.52 -7.64 -2.98
C PRO A 152 8.30 -7.19 -3.77
N ASN A 153 8.45 -7.11 -5.10
CA ASN A 153 7.36 -6.62 -5.94
C ASN A 153 6.16 -7.58 -5.96
N ASN A 154 4.98 -7.03 -5.86
CA ASN A 154 3.73 -7.73 -6.11
C ASN A 154 3.22 -7.33 -7.52
N PRO A 155 3.05 -8.28 -8.49
CA PRO A 155 2.93 -9.72 -8.27
C PRO A 155 4.20 -10.56 -8.55
N THR A 156 5.31 -9.96 -9.00
CA THR A 156 6.44 -10.71 -9.57
C THR A 156 7.37 -11.35 -8.55
N GLY A 157 7.35 -10.88 -7.28
CA GLY A 157 8.32 -11.28 -6.26
C GLY A 157 9.73 -10.72 -6.46
N GLU A 158 9.92 -9.88 -7.46
CA GLU A 158 11.22 -9.31 -7.81
C GLU A 158 11.72 -8.35 -6.73
N VAL A 159 13.05 -8.35 -6.56
CA VAL A 159 13.78 -7.41 -5.71
C VAL A 159 14.67 -6.55 -6.59
N TYR A 160 14.45 -5.26 -6.55
CA TYR A 160 15.17 -4.32 -7.41
C TYR A 160 16.59 -4.03 -6.87
N PRO A 161 17.64 -4.27 -7.67
CA PRO A 161 19.03 -4.02 -7.25
C PRO A 161 19.39 -2.53 -7.17
N PHE A 162 18.54 -1.66 -7.72
CA PHE A 162 18.80 -0.23 -7.89
C PHE A 162 18.12 0.65 -6.83
N LEU A 163 17.69 0.12 -5.67
CA LEU A 163 16.96 0.89 -4.64
C LEU A 163 17.73 2.12 -4.15
N GLU A 164 19.03 1.99 -3.89
CA GLU A 164 19.88 3.12 -3.47
C GLU A 164 20.06 4.16 -4.58
N GLU A 165 20.17 3.73 -5.82
CA GLU A 165 20.23 4.63 -6.97
C GLU A 165 18.90 5.36 -7.16
N ALA A 166 17.78 4.67 -7.05
CA ALA A 166 16.46 5.27 -7.11
C ALA A 166 16.29 6.35 -6.02
N ALA A 167 16.69 6.04 -4.77
CA ALA A 167 16.60 6.99 -3.67
C ALA A 167 17.45 8.26 -3.90
N ARG A 168 18.63 8.12 -4.52
CA ARG A 168 19.48 9.26 -4.88
C ARG A 168 18.95 10.08 -6.04
N ARG A 169 18.25 9.47 -7.00
CA ARG A 169 17.72 10.15 -8.20
C ARG A 169 16.34 10.77 -8.00
N ALA A 170 15.62 10.39 -6.95
CA ALA A 170 14.25 10.86 -6.73
C ALA A 170 14.18 12.39 -6.64
N GLY A 171 13.46 13.00 -7.55
CA GLY A 171 13.19 14.44 -7.54
C GLY A 171 12.04 14.81 -6.61
N GLY A 172 11.13 13.86 -6.37
CA GLY A 172 10.04 13.94 -5.40
C GLY A 172 10.15 12.87 -4.33
N ALA A 173 9.01 12.36 -3.87
CA ALA A 173 8.95 11.28 -2.88
C ALA A 173 9.14 9.91 -3.55
N LEU A 174 10.12 9.13 -3.08
CA LEU A 174 10.20 7.70 -3.37
C LEU A 174 9.57 6.93 -2.20
N VAL A 175 8.66 6.03 -2.50
CA VAL A 175 7.97 5.18 -1.54
C VAL A 175 8.32 3.73 -1.82
N LEU A 176 8.84 3.05 -0.80
CA LEU A 176 9.06 1.61 -0.80
C LEU A 176 7.89 0.95 -0.08
N ASP A 177 7.09 0.18 -0.80
CA ASP A 177 6.03 -0.63 -0.21
C ASP A 177 6.62 -1.96 0.26
N LEU A 178 6.66 -2.13 1.56
CA LEU A 178 7.29 -3.21 2.27
C LEU A 178 6.28 -4.22 2.84
N ALA A 179 5.09 -4.32 2.23
CA ALA A 179 4.02 -5.19 2.72
C ALA A 179 4.44 -6.65 2.88
N TYR A 180 5.41 -7.11 2.09
CA TYR A 180 5.93 -8.48 2.10
C TYR A 180 7.39 -8.58 2.51
N TYR A 181 8.02 -7.48 2.91
CA TYR A 181 9.44 -7.41 3.22
C TYR A 181 9.82 -8.35 4.38
N ASP A 182 8.99 -8.40 5.41
CA ASP A 182 9.22 -9.25 6.60
C ASP A 182 9.00 -10.76 6.33
N LEU A 183 8.53 -11.13 5.12
CA LEU A 183 8.42 -12.52 4.67
C LEU A 183 9.64 -13.00 3.89
N MET A 184 10.60 -12.12 3.64
CA MET A 184 11.82 -12.46 2.91
C MET A 184 12.84 -13.13 3.84
N GLU A 185 13.49 -14.19 3.35
CA GLU A 185 14.61 -14.83 4.05
C GLU A 185 15.87 -13.95 4.02
N PHE A 186 16.11 -13.27 2.89
CA PHE A 186 17.26 -12.38 2.68
C PHE A 186 16.79 -11.01 2.19
N PRO A 187 16.27 -10.15 3.09
CA PRO A 187 15.81 -8.83 2.68
C PRO A 187 16.99 -7.92 2.30
N PRO A 188 16.87 -7.14 1.21
CA PRO A 188 17.90 -6.18 0.82
C PRO A 188 18.00 -5.02 1.82
N PRO A 189 19.16 -4.35 1.92
CA PRO A 189 19.23 -3.09 2.65
C PRO A 189 18.33 -2.04 2.02
N LEU A 190 17.73 -1.20 2.84
CA LEU A 190 16.80 -0.15 2.40
C LEU A 190 17.45 1.23 2.49
N PRO A 191 17.34 2.07 1.45
CA PRO A 191 17.81 3.45 1.47
C PRO A 191 17.15 4.25 2.58
N GLN A 192 17.89 5.14 3.23
CA GLN A 192 17.39 5.92 4.36
C GLN A 192 16.44 7.06 3.96
N THR A 193 16.56 7.55 2.75
CA THR A 193 15.83 8.74 2.28
C THR A 193 14.47 8.43 1.67
N ALA A 194 14.10 7.15 1.54
CA ALA A 194 12.79 6.73 1.02
C ALA A 194 11.74 6.66 2.12
N PHE A 195 10.48 6.98 1.78
CA PHE A 195 9.34 6.63 2.61
C PHE A 195 9.15 5.11 2.61
N ARG A 196 8.72 4.56 3.74
CA ARG A 196 8.52 3.12 3.90
C ARG A 196 7.10 2.84 4.34
N LEU A 197 6.37 2.04 3.55
CA LEU A 197 5.03 1.55 3.91
C LEU A 197 5.15 0.13 4.45
N TYR A 198 4.67 -0.10 5.66
CA TYR A 198 4.62 -1.41 6.28
C TYR A 198 3.18 -1.89 6.43
N SER A 199 2.96 -3.18 6.24
CA SER A 199 1.67 -3.86 6.42
C SER A 199 1.87 -5.13 7.25
N PRO A 200 2.06 -5.01 8.57
CA PRO A 200 2.44 -6.13 9.44
C PRO A 200 1.45 -7.30 9.42
N ASN A 201 0.20 -7.05 9.05
CA ASN A 201 -0.82 -8.08 8.95
C ASN A 201 -0.46 -9.21 7.97
N LYS A 202 0.35 -8.94 6.93
CA LYS A 202 0.81 -9.96 5.97
C LYS A 202 1.75 -10.95 6.64
N ALA A 203 2.81 -10.45 7.27
CA ALA A 203 3.80 -11.27 7.99
C ALA A 203 3.19 -11.98 9.20
N HIS A 204 2.23 -11.35 9.88
CA HIS A 204 1.56 -11.94 11.04
C HIS A 204 0.35 -12.82 10.70
N GLY A 205 0.01 -13.03 9.42
CA GLY A 205 -1.13 -13.86 9.01
C GLY A 205 -2.50 -13.36 9.52
N LEU A 206 -2.65 -12.03 9.63
CA LEU A 206 -3.84 -11.37 10.18
C LEU A 206 -4.48 -10.44 9.13
N THR A 207 -4.67 -10.94 7.92
CA THR A 207 -5.14 -10.13 6.78
C THR A 207 -6.62 -9.75 6.84
N GLY A 208 -7.39 -10.37 7.72
CA GLY A 208 -8.82 -10.10 7.92
C GLY A 208 -9.13 -9.04 9.01
N VAL A 209 -8.11 -8.34 9.52
CA VAL A 209 -8.25 -7.34 10.58
C VAL A 209 -7.49 -6.07 10.25
#